data_065f254ad7b111a4f8d2e24cec575bc3
#
_entry.id   065f254ad7b111a4f8d2e24cec575bc3
#
_cell.length_a   1.000
_cell.length_b   1.000
_cell.length_c   1.000
_cell.angle_alpha   90.00
_cell.angle_beta   90.00
_cell.angle_gamma   90.00
#
_symmetry.space_group_name_H-M   'P 1'
#
loop_
_entity.id
_entity.type
_entity.pdbx_description
1 polymer ?
#
loop_
_entity_poly.entity_id
_entity_poly.type
_entity_poly.pdbx_seq_one_letter_code
_entity_poly.pdbx_strand_id
1 'polypeptide(L)'
;MKFKAPPLHIAILIAMIAGLAAGRLVPSCVPYVQPLGQIFLRLLRMLVVPLVFVSILDGIMQVGSLQRLSRLGMKTLLFYGATNFLAVAVSLVMVNVIRPGVGVHLFGQAPETAGPTGKIWELVPDNIFASFARGETLQVILVAVLFGAALVVLGKRMESLRRVIGEANELLMTVTSWVILMAPIGVFGLIAAMAGTFDASVLSGVGKFAATILLSLLIHGAITLPVIFKIYARRPLGRFLKNAEPALVSAFSTSSSSATLPITMDCIEKKEGISRDVAGFVLPVGATVNMDGTAIYEAAACLFVAQALGVDLTLGQQILVFFTASLAAVGAASIPSAGLVTLAMVLTAVGLPLEGIGFLLAMTGRWI
;
A
#
# COMPACT_ATOMS: atom_id res chain seq x y z
N MET A 1 31.39 -13.76 -17.55
CA MET A 1 30.39 -13.87 -16.46
C MET A 1 29.43 -12.70 -16.57
N LYS A 2 28.18 -12.91 -16.98
CA LYS A 2 27.15 -11.86 -16.92
C LYS A 2 26.74 -11.76 -15.45
N PHE A 3 27.19 -10.73 -14.74
CA PHE A 3 26.66 -10.40 -13.42
C PHE A 3 25.16 -10.12 -13.59
N LYS A 4 24.31 -11.04 -13.16
CA LYS A 4 22.88 -10.74 -13.00
C LYS A 4 22.78 -9.75 -11.85
N ALA A 5 22.23 -8.58 -12.11
CA ALA A 5 21.93 -7.62 -11.05
C ALA A 5 21.10 -8.31 -9.95
N PRO A 6 21.39 -8.06 -8.67
CA PRO A 6 20.63 -8.66 -7.58
C PRO A 6 19.16 -8.20 -7.65
N PRO A 7 18.21 -9.01 -7.19
CA PRO A 7 16.81 -8.58 -7.05
C PRO A 7 16.71 -7.27 -6.27
N LEU A 8 15.74 -6.42 -6.60
CA LEU A 8 15.61 -5.07 -6.06
C LEU A 8 15.66 -5.02 -4.50
N HIS A 9 14.98 -5.95 -3.83
CA HIS A 9 14.98 -6.03 -2.37
C HIS A 9 16.37 -6.32 -1.78
N ILE A 10 17.16 -7.16 -2.43
CA ILE A 10 18.55 -7.42 -2.03
C ILE A 10 19.41 -6.16 -2.25
N ALA A 11 19.22 -5.48 -3.37
CA ALA A 11 19.93 -4.22 -3.65
C ALA A 11 19.60 -3.15 -2.60
N ILE A 12 18.33 -3.04 -2.16
CA ILE A 12 17.91 -2.12 -1.11
C ILE A 12 18.57 -2.50 0.24
N LEU A 13 18.57 -3.77 0.62
CA LEU A 13 19.25 -4.25 1.85
C LEU A 13 20.74 -3.95 1.84
N ILE A 14 21.42 -4.21 0.72
CA ILE A 14 22.84 -3.89 0.56
C ILE A 14 23.05 -2.38 0.71
N ALA A 15 22.22 -1.57 0.07
CA ALA A 15 22.28 -0.12 0.12
C ALA A 15 22.05 0.42 1.55
N MET A 16 21.14 -0.19 2.31
CA MET A 16 20.92 0.14 3.72
C MET A 16 22.14 -0.14 4.58
N ILE A 17 22.71 -1.35 4.47
CA ILE A 17 23.92 -1.73 5.24
C ILE A 17 25.10 -0.84 4.85
N ALA A 18 25.29 -0.60 3.55
CA ALA A 18 26.35 0.26 3.04
C ALA A 18 26.14 1.72 3.48
N GLY A 19 24.90 2.24 3.46
CA GLY A 19 24.56 3.58 3.94
C GLY A 19 24.86 3.75 5.43
N LEU A 20 24.44 2.77 6.25
CA LEU A 20 24.72 2.76 7.69
C LEU A 20 26.22 2.74 7.96
N ALA A 21 26.97 1.89 7.26
CA ALA A 21 28.41 1.82 7.38
C ALA A 21 29.08 3.12 6.92
N ALA A 22 28.69 3.66 5.77
CA ALA A 22 29.23 4.92 5.25
C ALA A 22 28.98 6.10 6.20
N GLY A 23 27.77 6.25 6.70
CA GLY A 23 27.42 7.34 7.61
C GLY A 23 28.09 7.25 8.98
N ARG A 24 28.40 6.03 9.48
CA ARG A 24 29.12 5.83 10.75
C ARG A 24 30.63 5.90 10.61
N LEU A 25 31.19 5.24 9.58
CA LEU A 25 32.64 5.11 9.43
C LEU A 25 33.25 6.32 8.71
N VAL A 26 32.50 6.98 7.85
CA VAL A 26 32.95 8.14 7.06
C VAL A 26 31.87 9.25 7.10
N PRO A 27 31.63 9.88 8.26
CA PRO A 27 30.58 10.93 8.38
C PRO A 27 30.74 12.08 7.41
N SER A 28 31.96 12.37 6.96
CA SER A 28 32.27 13.41 5.97
C SER A 28 31.65 13.16 4.58
N CYS A 29 31.26 11.92 4.28
CA CYS A 29 30.57 11.61 3.01
C CYS A 29 29.08 11.99 3.02
N VAL A 30 28.45 12.14 4.20
CA VAL A 30 27.01 12.37 4.37
C VAL A 30 26.51 13.57 3.56
N PRO A 31 27.14 14.78 3.57
CA PRO A 31 26.68 15.91 2.78
C PRO A 31 26.61 15.66 1.26
N TYR A 32 27.43 14.73 0.77
CA TYR A 32 27.50 14.39 -0.66
C TYR A 32 26.47 13.33 -1.07
N VAL A 33 26.11 12.43 -0.17
CA VAL A 33 25.19 11.32 -0.48
C VAL A 33 23.74 11.61 -0.05
N GLN A 34 23.53 12.46 0.94
CA GLN A 34 22.19 12.88 1.38
C GLN A 34 21.32 13.44 0.26
N PRO A 35 21.84 14.25 -0.70
CA PRO A 35 21.04 14.75 -1.83
C PRO A 35 20.42 13.63 -2.68
N LEU A 36 21.06 12.46 -2.78
CA LEU A 36 20.51 11.30 -3.51
C LEU A 36 19.21 10.82 -2.87
N GLY A 37 19.18 10.75 -1.54
CA GLY A 37 17.97 10.43 -0.79
C GLY A 37 16.87 11.48 -0.96
N GLN A 38 17.24 12.76 -0.91
CA GLN A 38 16.30 13.86 -1.10
C GLN A 38 15.69 13.88 -2.50
N ILE A 39 16.50 13.62 -3.55
CA ILE A 39 16.01 13.50 -4.92
C ILE A 39 15.01 12.34 -5.03
N PHE A 40 15.33 11.19 -4.47
CA PHE A 40 14.44 10.04 -4.47
C PHE A 40 13.08 10.35 -3.80
N LEU A 41 13.09 10.99 -2.63
CA LEU A 41 11.85 11.42 -1.96
C LEU A 41 11.07 12.47 -2.77
N ARG A 42 11.76 13.40 -3.45
CA ARG A 42 11.10 14.38 -4.33
C ARG A 42 10.44 13.72 -5.53
N LEU A 43 11.09 12.70 -6.13
CA LEU A 43 10.50 11.91 -7.22
C LEU A 43 9.26 11.16 -6.76
N LEU A 44 9.28 10.56 -5.56
CA LEU A 44 8.09 9.94 -4.98
C LEU A 44 6.96 10.96 -4.76
N ARG A 45 7.25 12.10 -4.12
CA ARG A 45 6.27 13.18 -3.87
C ARG A 45 5.63 13.68 -5.16
N MET A 46 6.40 13.82 -6.22
CA MET A 46 5.93 14.26 -7.54
C MET A 46 4.83 13.32 -8.08
N LEU A 47 4.95 12.04 -7.81
CA LEU A 47 4.02 11.02 -8.33
C LEU A 47 2.76 10.85 -7.46
N VAL A 48 2.79 11.24 -6.19
CA VAL A 48 1.69 10.96 -5.25
C VAL A 48 0.35 11.46 -5.79
N VAL A 49 0.22 12.75 -6.07
CA VAL A 49 -1.06 13.37 -6.46
C VAL A 49 -1.62 12.80 -7.77
N PRO A 50 -0.87 12.79 -8.89
CA PRO A 50 -1.39 12.27 -10.15
C PRO A 50 -1.69 10.78 -10.08
N LEU A 51 -0.86 10.00 -9.40
CA LEU A 51 -1.06 8.57 -9.27
C LEU A 51 -2.30 8.26 -8.44
N VAL A 52 -2.47 8.92 -7.28
CA VAL A 52 -3.65 8.82 -6.42
C VAL A 52 -4.92 9.04 -7.22
N PHE A 53 -4.99 10.17 -7.91
CA PHE A 53 -6.17 10.56 -8.66
C PHE A 53 -6.51 9.55 -9.74
N VAL A 54 -5.53 9.23 -10.59
CA VAL A 54 -5.75 8.35 -11.75
C VAL A 54 -6.00 6.91 -11.31
N SER A 55 -5.28 6.39 -10.32
CA SER A 55 -5.45 5.01 -9.86
C SER A 55 -6.80 4.79 -9.16
N ILE A 56 -7.27 5.74 -8.36
CA ILE A 56 -8.61 5.65 -7.75
C ILE A 56 -9.69 5.73 -8.83
N LEU A 57 -9.56 6.64 -9.80
CA LEU A 57 -10.49 6.70 -10.94
C LEU A 57 -10.54 5.37 -11.68
N ASP A 58 -9.39 4.82 -12.04
CA ASP A 58 -9.29 3.56 -12.77
C ASP A 58 -9.87 2.40 -11.95
N GLY A 59 -9.53 2.30 -10.67
CA GLY A 59 -10.09 1.31 -9.75
C GLY A 59 -11.63 1.38 -9.68
N ILE A 60 -12.20 2.58 -9.51
CA ILE A 60 -13.67 2.77 -9.46
C ILE A 60 -14.29 2.42 -10.81
N MET A 61 -13.68 2.75 -11.94
CA MET A 61 -14.19 2.41 -13.26
C MET A 61 -14.16 0.91 -13.53
N GLN A 62 -13.13 0.21 -13.08
CA GLN A 62 -13.07 -1.26 -13.13
C GLN A 62 -14.22 -1.85 -12.32
N VAL A 63 -14.42 -1.39 -11.09
CA VAL A 63 -15.57 -1.73 -10.25
C VAL A 63 -16.89 -1.42 -10.93
N GLY A 64 -17.08 -0.25 -11.48
CA GLY A 64 -18.33 0.19 -12.10
C GLY A 64 -18.68 -0.53 -13.41
N SER A 65 -17.69 -1.03 -14.14
CA SER A 65 -17.92 -1.91 -15.30
C SER A 65 -18.58 -3.23 -14.88
N LEU A 66 -18.42 -3.60 -13.61
CA LEU A 66 -18.92 -4.81 -12.98
C LEU A 66 -20.41 -4.71 -12.58
N GLN A 67 -20.93 -3.51 -12.31
CA GLN A 67 -22.35 -3.29 -11.99
C GLN A 67 -23.28 -3.75 -13.12
N ARG A 68 -22.79 -3.81 -14.36
CA ARG A 68 -23.57 -4.34 -15.50
C ARG A 68 -23.75 -5.86 -15.47
N LEU A 69 -22.92 -6.59 -14.70
CA LEU A 69 -23.05 -8.04 -14.50
C LEU A 69 -23.95 -8.38 -13.31
N SER A 70 -24.83 -7.48 -12.88
CA SER A 70 -25.89 -7.71 -11.90
C SER A 70 -25.44 -8.04 -10.46
N ARG A 71 -26.13 -8.98 -9.82
CA ARG A 71 -25.98 -9.36 -8.39
C ARG A 71 -24.57 -9.88 -8.01
N LEU A 72 -23.86 -10.49 -8.95
CA LEU A 72 -22.52 -11.04 -8.67
C LEU A 72 -21.50 -9.92 -8.43
N GLY A 73 -21.48 -8.90 -9.28
CA GLY A 73 -20.56 -7.76 -9.17
C GLY A 73 -20.71 -7.03 -7.83
N MET A 74 -21.95 -6.67 -7.47
CA MET A 74 -22.22 -5.99 -6.19
C MET A 74 -21.80 -6.84 -4.98
N LYS A 75 -22.09 -8.14 -4.99
CA LYS A 75 -21.67 -9.05 -3.91
C LYS A 75 -20.14 -9.14 -3.80
N THR A 76 -19.45 -9.23 -4.94
CA THR A 76 -17.98 -9.29 -4.99
C THR A 76 -17.37 -8.03 -4.37
N LEU A 77 -17.88 -6.86 -4.75
CA LEU A 77 -17.38 -5.58 -4.25
C LEU A 77 -17.63 -5.38 -2.76
N LEU A 78 -18.85 -5.68 -2.31
CA LEU A 78 -19.19 -5.61 -0.89
C LEU A 78 -18.32 -6.58 -0.07
N PHE A 79 -18.07 -7.76 -0.62
CA PHE A 79 -17.20 -8.74 0.04
C PHE A 79 -15.76 -8.24 0.13
N TYR A 80 -15.17 -7.75 -0.97
CA TYR A 80 -13.81 -7.22 -0.99
C TYR A 80 -13.66 -5.98 -0.10
N GLY A 81 -14.61 -5.05 -0.15
CA GLY A 81 -14.61 -3.92 0.76
C GLY A 81 -14.67 -4.34 2.24
N ALA A 82 -15.52 -5.33 2.56
CA ALA A 82 -15.65 -5.83 3.93
C ALA A 82 -14.36 -6.53 4.41
N THR A 83 -13.72 -7.37 3.58
CA THR A 83 -12.45 -8.02 3.97
C THR A 83 -11.33 -7.00 4.12
N ASN A 84 -11.24 -6.02 3.23
CA ASN A 84 -10.26 -4.95 3.30
C ASN A 84 -10.43 -4.10 4.57
N PHE A 85 -11.64 -3.67 4.89
CA PHE A 85 -11.93 -2.94 6.13
C PHE A 85 -11.59 -3.75 7.38
N LEU A 86 -11.89 -5.05 7.40
CA LEU A 86 -11.50 -5.92 8.51
C LEU A 86 -9.98 -6.08 8.61
N ALA A 87 -9.29 -6.17 7.48
CA ALA A 87 -7.83 -6.22 7.43
C ALA A 87 -7.19 -4.99 8.06
N VAL A 88 -7.64 -3.79 7.67
CA VAL A 88 -7.17 -2.52 8.26
C VAL A 88 -7.52 -2.42 9.74
N ALA A 89 -8.73 -2.81 10.14
CA ALA A 89 -9.13 -2.81 11.55
C ALA A 89 -8.23 -3.71 12.40
N VAL A 90 -7.92 -4.93 11.93
CA VAL A 90 -6.97 -5.84 12.60
C VAL A 90 -5.60 -5.17 12.72
N SER A 91 -5.10 -4.55 11.65
CA SER A 91 -3.81 -3.86 11.65
C SER A 91 -3.78 -2.74 12.68
N LEU A 92 -4.78 -1.85 12.69
CA LEU A 92 -4.87 -0.73 13.65
C LEU A 92 -4.91 -1.23 15.09
N VAL A 93 -5.69 -2.26 15.39
CA VAL A 93 -5.74 -2.87 16.72
C VAL A 93 -4.36 -3.39 17.13
N MET A 94 -3.70 -4.16 16.25
CA MET A 94 -2.40 -4.75 16.56
C MET A 94 -1.32 -3.71 16.77
N VAL A 95 -1.28 -2.64 15.96
CA VAL A 95 -0.31 -1.55 16.13
C VAL A 95 -0.55 -0.78 17.44
N ASN A 96 -1.80 -0.53 17.81
CA ASN A 96 -2.12 0.15 19.08
C ASN A 96 -1.80 -0.72 20.29
N VAL A 97 -1.91 -2.05 20.20
CA VAL A 97 -1.56 -2.98 21.28
C VAL A 97 -0.05 -3.14 21.42
N ILE A 98 0.66 -3.38 20.31
CA ILE A 98 2.12 -3.67 20.34
C ILE A 98 2.94 -2.40 20.43
N ARG A 99 2.44 -1.28 19.87
CA ARG A 99 3.09 0.04 19.86
C ARG A 99 4.54 -0.04 19.37
N PRO A 100 4.78 -0.54 18.13
CA PRO A 100 6.11 -0.89 17.66
C PRO A 100 7.05 0.31 17.49
N GLY A 101 6.52 1.51 17.24
CA GLY A 101 7.30 2.73 17.03
C GLY A 101 7.67 3.47 18.33
N VAL A 102 7.05 3.12 19.46
CA VAL A 102 7.33 3.82 20.73
C VAL A 102 8.75 3.54 21.21
N GLY A 103 9.49 4.63 21.52
CA GLY A 103 10.88 4.56 21.92
C GLY A 103 11.88 4.38 20.77
N VAL A 104 11.42 4.46 19.53
CA VAL A 104 12.27 4.48 18.34
C VAL A 104 12.59 5.93 17.99
N HIS A 105 13.85 6.31 18.03
CA HIS A 105 14.31 7.67 17.71
C HIS A 105 14.87 7.72 16.29
N LEU A 106 14.00 7.65 15.29
CA LEU A 106 14.38 7.62 13.87
C LEU A 106 14.53 9.00 13.23
N PHE A 107 13.82 9.97 13.77
CA PHE A 107 13.66 11.29 13.16
C PHE A 107 13.97 12.36 14.19
N GLY A 108 14.42 13.54 13.70
CA GLY A 108 14.40 14.75 14.50
C GLY A 108 12.99 15.09 14.99
N GLN A 109 12.84 16.24 15.63
CA GLN A 109 11.55 16.66 16.21
C GLN A 109 10.39 16.50 15.20
N ALA A 110 9.26 15.99 15.69
CA ALA A 110 8.02 15.94 14.94
C ALA A 110 7.68 17.32 14.36
N PRO A 111 7.10 17.39 13.14
CA PRO A 111 6.55 18.64 12.65
C PRO A 111 5.52 19.17 13.64
N GLU A 112 5.55 20.47 13.96
CA GLU A 112 4.60 21.10 14.91
C GLU A 112 3.13 20.94 14.50
N THR A 113 2.87 20.53 13.26
CA THR A 113 1.54 20.35 12.67
C THR A 113 1.31 18.92 12.18
N ALA A 114 1.50 17.93 13.04
CA ALA A 114 1.09 16.57 12.71
C ALA A 114 -0.43 16.43 12.91
N GLY A 115 -1.15 16.43 11.80
CA GLY A 115 -2.57 16.11 11.75
C GLY A 115 -3.41 17.11 10.97
N PRO A 116 -4.48 16.65 10.32
CA PRO A 116 -5.47 17.54 9.74
C PRO A 116 -6.12 18.32 10.88
N THR A 117 -5.84 19.62 10.96
CA THR A 117 -6.53 20.57 11.86
C THR A 117 -7.90 20.94 11.31
N GLY A 118 -8.27 20.38 10.15
CA GLY A 118 -9.43 20.76 9.37
C GLY A 118 -10.73 20.16 9.86
N LYS A 119 -11.77 20.93 9.73
CA LYS A 119 -13.15 20.50 9.96
C LYS A 119 -13.58 19.58 8.81
N ILE A 120 -14.52 18.66 9.06
CA ILE A 120 -14.97 17.64 8.11
C ILE A 120 -15.39 18.22 6.73
N TRP A 121 -15.88 19.46 6.70
CA TRP A 121 -16.24 20.16 5.45
C TRP A 121 -15.03 20.65 4.64
N GLU A 122 -13.85 20.78 5.24
CA GLU A 122 -12.62 21.11 4.52
C GLU A 122 -12.11 19.93 3.67
N LEU A 123 -12.72 18.74 3.82
CA LEU A 123 -12.52 17.62 2.89
C LEU A 123 -13.05 17.94 1.47
N VAL A 124 -14.06 18.81 1.38
CA VAL A 124 -14.59 19.25 0.09
C VAL A 124 -13.79 20.45 -0.38
N PRO A 125 -13.06 20.34 -1.50
CA PRO A 125 -12.24 21.44 -1.99
C PRO A 125 -13.09 22.57 -2.56
N ASP A 126 -12.74 23.80 -2.22
CA ASP A 126 -13.28 24.99 -2.89
C ASP A 126 -12.81 25.09 -4.36
N ASN A 127 -11.62 24.54 -4.63
CA ASN A 127 -11.02 24.51 -5.96
C ASN A 127 -10.20 23.24 -6.16
N ILE A 128 -10.61 22.43 -7.13
CA ILE A 128 -9.96 21.16 -7.46
C ILE A 128 -8.48 21.37 -7.81
N PHE A 129 -8.18 22.37 -8.65
CA PHE A 129 -6.79 22.63 -9.07
C PHE A 129 -5.90 23.09 -7.92
N ALA A 130 -6.44 23.83 -6.98
CA ALA A 130 -5.71 24.22 -5.78
C ALA A 130 -5.35 23.01 -4.92
N SER A 131 -6.27 22.03 -4.77
CA SER A 131 -6.01 20.79 -4.05
C SER A 131 -4.88 19.96 -4.69
N PHE A 132 -4.89 19.88 -6.02
CA PHE A 132 -3.82 19.21 -6.76
C PHE A 132 -2.48 19.93 -6.61
N ALA A 133 -2.45 21.25 -6.73
CA ALA A 133 -1.23 22.05 -6.63
C ALA A 133 -0.62 22.04 -5.22
N ARG A 134 -1.46 21.99 -4.18
CA ARG A 134 -1.03 21.92 -2.77
C ARG A 134 -0.73 20.50 -2.30
N GLY A 135 -1.11 19.47 -3.06
CA GLY A 135 -0.94 18.07 -2.68
C GLY A 135 -1.88 17.65 -1.55
N GLU A 136 -3.06 18.26 -1.44
CA GLU A 136 -4.07 17.93 -0.42
C GLU A 136 -4.74 16.58 -0.74
N THR A 137 -4.04 15.50 -0.39
CA THR A 137 -4.33 14.13 -0.83
C THR A 137 -5.77 13.70 -0.54
N LEU A 138 -6.34 14.07 0.61
CA LEU A 138 -7.73 13.73 0.96
C LEU A 138 -8.75 14.37 0.02
N GLN A 139 -8.55 15.63 -0.30
CA GLN A 139 -9.41 16.35 -1.25
C GLN A 139 -9.28 15.73 -2.65
N VAL A 140 -8.05 15.36 -3.05
CA VAL A 140 -7.79 14.65 -4.31
C VAL A 140 -8.50 13.29 -4.35
N ILE A 141 -8.48 12.53 -3.26
CA ILE A 141 -9.21 11.25 -3.13
C ILE A 141 -10.72 11.49 -3.29
N LEU A 142 -11.28 12.47 -2.57
CA LEU A 142 -12.71 12.77 -2.66
C LEU A 142 -13.11 13.13 -4.10
N VAL A 143 -12.34 13.98 -4.76
CA VAL A 143 -12.58 14.35 -6.17
C VAL A 143 -12.49 13.12 -7.07
N ALA A 144 -11.47 12.26 -6.89
CA ALA A 144 -11.32 11.03 -7.66
C ALA A 144 -12.52 10.09 -7.48
N VAL A 145 -13.02 9.94 -6.25
CA VAL A 145 -14.21 9.11 -5.96
C VAL A 145 -15.46 9.68 -6.65
N LEU A 146 -15.69 10.99 -6.57
CA LEU A 146 -16.83 11.64 -7.21
C LEU A 146 -16.78 11.53 -8.74
N PHE A 147 -15.63 11.80 -9.34
CA PHE A 147 -15.45 11.70 -10.79
C PHE A 147 -15.50 10.25 -11.27
N GLY A 148 -14.92 9.31 -10.51
CA GLY A 148 -15.02 7.88 -10.78
C GLY A 148 -16.45 7.39 -10.76
N ALA A 149 -17.23 7.77 -9.76
CA ALA A 149 -18.66 7.45 -9.67
C ALA A 149 -19.45 8.04 -10.86
N ALA A 150 -19.17 9.28 -11.24
CA ALA A 150 -19.79 9.91 -12.41
C ALA A 150 -19.46 9.17 -13.71
N LEU A 151 -18.20 8.77 -13.91
CA LEU A 151 -17.78 7.98 -15.07
C LEU A 151 -18.46 6.62 -15.14
N VAL A 152 -18.70 5.99 -13.99
CA VAL A 152 -19.48 4.75 -13.91
C VAL A 152 -20.92 4.98 -14.35
N VAL A 153 -21.58 6.02 -13.87
CA VAL A 153 -22.97 6.37 -14.22
C VAL A 153 -23.11 6.70 -15.71
N LEU A 154 -22.21 7.50 -16.26
CA LEU A 154 -22.20 7.89 -17.68
C LEU A 154 -21.87 6.70 -18.62
N GLY A 155 -21.12 5.73 -18.13
CA GLY A 155 -20.89 4.45 -18.81
C GLY A 155 -20.30 4.60 -20.23
N LYS A 156 -20.97 4.01 -21.23
CA LYS A 156 -20.48 3.98 -22.63
C LYS A 156 -20.30 5.36 -23.26
N ARG A 157 -20.98 6.40 -22.78
CA ARG A 157 -20.83 7.76 -23.31
C ARG A 157 -19.44 8.33 -23.09
N MET A 158 -18.70 7.82 -22.07
CA MET A 158 -17.37 8.28 -21.69
C MET A 158 -16.29 7.23 -21.97
N GLU A 159 -16.51 6.32 -22.92
CA GLU A 159 -15.57 5.22 -23.21
C GLU A 159 -14.19 5.72 -23.60
N SER A 160 -14.11 6.81 -24.40
CA SER A 160 -12.84 7.43 -24.78
C SER A 160 -12.06 7.96 -23.58
N LEU A 161 -12.75 8.65 -22.65
CA LEU A 161 -12.14 9.20 -21.44
C LEU A 161 -11.68 8.07 -20.50
N ARG A 162 -12.48 7.00 -20.38
CA ARG A 162 -12.14 5.83 -19.59
C ARG A 162 -10.85 5.16 -20.10
N ARG A 163 -10.70 5.06 -21.41
CA ARG A 163 -9.47 4.55 -22.05
C ARG A 163 -8.28 5.44 -21.73
N VAL A 164 -8.42 6.75 -21.88
CA VAL A 164 -7.34 7.71 -21.56
C VAL A 164 -6.91 7.61 -20.10
N ILE A 165 -7.87 7.45 -19.16
CA ILE A 165 -7.54 7.26 -17.74
C ILE A 165 -6.77 5.94 -17.51
N GLY A 166 -7.19 4.83 -18.14
CA GLY A 166 -6.47 3.56 -18.07
C GLY A 166 -5.04 3.66 -18.61
N GLU A 167 -4.86 4.29 -19.78
CA GLU A 167 -3.55 4.55 -20.38
C GLU A 167 -2.69 5.49 -19.51
N ALA A 168 -3.29 6.50 -18.89
CA ALA A 168 -2.61 7.39 -17.96
C ALA A 168 -2.17 6.65 -16.68
N ASN A 169 -3.00 5.72 -16.17
CA ASN A 169 -2.63 4.88 -15.04
C ASN A 169 -1.43 3.99 -15.38
N GLU A 170 -1.43 3.34 -16.55
CA GLU A 170 -0.31 2.53 -17.02
C GLU A 170 0.98 3.34 -17.18
N LEU A 171 0.88 4.55 -17.75
CA LEU A 171 2.00 5.49 -17.85
C LEU A 171 2.58 5.85 -16.47
N LEU A 172 1.72 6.25 -15.53
CA LEU A 172 2.13 6.62 -14.18
C LEU A 172 2.75 5.44 -13.43
N MET A 173 2.21 4.23 -13.59
CA MET A 173 2.78 3.02 -13.02
C MET A 173 4.17 2.69 -13.61
N THR A 174 4.35 2.92 -14.90
CA THR A 174 5.66 2.75 -15.55
C THR A 174 6.69 3.73 -14.97
N VAL A 175 6.34 5.02 -14.86
CA VAL A 175 7.23 6.02 -14.25
C VAL A 175 7.50 5.70 -12.78
N THR A 176 6.49 5.26 -12.04
CA THR A 176 6.64 4.80 -10.65
C THR A 176 7.65 3.66 -10.55
N SER A 177 7.57 2.68 -11.45
CA SER A 177 8.51 1.56 -11.49
C SER A 177 9.96 2.04 -11.71
N TRP A 178 10.17 3.03 -12.58
CA TRP A 178 11.51 3.64 -12.78
C TRP A 178 12.02 4.34 -11.54
N VAL A 179 11.15 5.08 -10.85
CA VAL A 179 11.52 5.73 -9.58
C VAL A 179 11.86 4.69 -8.51
N ILE A 180 11.09 3.61 -8.41
CA ILE A 180 11.36 2.50 -7.47
C ILE A 180 12.69 1.80 -7.78
N LEU A 181 13.08 1.68 -9.05
CA LEU A 181 14.40 1.14 -9.41
C LEU A 181 15.55 2.00 -8.87
N MET A 182 15.33 3.29 -8.62
CA MET A 182 16.33 4.18 -7.97
C MET A 182 16.34 4.03 -6.45
N ALA A 183 15.42 3.28 -5.85
CA ALA A 183 15.30 3.13 -4.40
C ALA A 183 16.62 2.70 -3.70
N PRO A 184 17.46 1.78 -4.22
CA PRO A 184 18.72 1.44 -3.56
C PRO A 184 19.61 2.68 -3.38
N ILE A 185 19.70 3.54 -4.38
CA ILE A 185 20.52 4.77 -4.33
C ILE A 185 19.91 5.76 -3.34
N GLY A 186 18.61 5.95 -3.39
CA GLY A 186 17.87 6.84 -2.48
C GLY A 186 17.98 6.40 -1.02
N VAL A 187 17.76 5.10 -0.77
CA VAL A 187 17.87 4.50 0.57
C VAL A 187 19.26 4.60 1.13
N PHE A 188 20.29 4.36 0.32
CA PHE A 188 21.68 4.55 0.73
C PHE A 188 21.90 5.97 1.27
N GLY A 189 21.50 7.00 0.52
CA GLY A 189 21.67 8.41 0.94
C GLY A 189 20.87 8.77 2.20
N LEU A 190 19.62 8.28 2.32
CA LEU A 190 18.78 8.54 3.49
C LEU A 190 19.34 7.85 4.74
N ILE A 191 19.72 6.59 4.64
CA ILE A 191 20.25 5.82 5.78
C ILE A 191 21.64 6.34 6.19
N ALA A 192 22.47 6.75 5.24
CA ALA A 192 23.75 7.38 5.58
C ALA A 192 23.56 8.67 6.39
N ALA A 193 22.58 9.50 6.01
CA ALA A 193 22.22 10.71 6.75
C ALA A 193 21.67 10.44 8.15
N MET A 194 20.98 9.30 8.33
CA MET A 194 20.40 8.89 9.61
C MET A 194 21.33 8.02 10.47
N ALA A 195 22.50 7.65 9.96
CA ALA A 195 23.39 6.66 10.60
C ALA A 195 23.82 7.04 12.02
N GLY A 196 23.89 8.33 12.33
CA GLY A 196 24.20 8.85 13.67
C GLY A 196 23.11 8.59 14.71
N THR A 197 21.85 8.40 14.29
CA THR A 197 20.69 8.16 15.15
C THR A 197 20.34 6.67 15.27
N PHE A 198 21.01 5.81 14.50
CA PHE A 198 20.74 4.36 14.50
C PHE A 198 21.34 3.72 15.76
N ASP A 199 20.48 3.34 16.67
CA ASP A 199 20.80 2.64 17.91
C ASP A 199 20.04 1.30 18.05
N ALA A 200 20.18 0.64 19.19
CA ALA A 200 19.48 -0.61 19.48
C ALA A 200 17.95 -0.44 19.53
N SER A 201 17.44 0.77 19.83
CA SER A 201 16.02 1.07 19.88
C SER A 201 15.39 0.95 18.49
N VAL A 202 16.09 1.43 17.47
CA VAL A 202 15.69 1.33 16.07
C VAL A 202 15.56 -0.14 15.65
N LEU A 203 16.56 -0.97 15.93
CA LEU A 203 16.53 -2.39 15.58
C LEU A 203 15.39 -3.13 16.30
N SER A 204 15.16 -2.81 17.58
CA SER A 204 14.05 -3.36 18.36
C SER A 204 12.69 -2.93 17.77
N GLY A 205 12.54 -1.64 17.44
CA GLY A 205 11.31 -1.11 16.82
C GLY A 205 11.00 -1.78 15.49
N VAL A 206 12.03 -1.99 14.68
CA VAL A 206 11.98 -2.75 13.44
C VAL A 206 11.45 -4.16 13.66
N GLY A 207 12.03 -4.89 14.61
CA GLY A 207 11.60 -6.24 14.94
C GLY A 207 10.14 -6.28 15.42
N LYS A 208 9.74 -5.32 16.27
CA LYS A 208 8.35 -5.18 16.74
C LYS A 208 7.40 -4.84 15.57
N PHE A 209 7.80 -3.96 14.65
CA PHE A 209 7.01 -3.61 13.47
C PHE A 209 6.79 -4.82 12.57
N ALA A 210 7.86 -5.55 12.23
CA ALA A 210 7.76 -6.77 11.45
C ALA A 210 6.86 -7.81 12.13
N ALA A 211 7.01 -8.02 13.43
CA ALA A 211 6.15 -8.90 14.21
C ALA A 211 4.68 -8.43 14.18
N THR A 212 4.43 -7.12 14.27
CA THR A 212 3.08 -6.55 14.22
C THR A 212 2.40 -6.84 12.88
N ILE A 213 3.12 -6.65 11.76
CA ILE A 213 2.59 -6.98 10.42
C ILE A 213 2.32 -8.48 10.31
N LEU A 214 3.29 -9.33 10.68
CA LEU A 214 3.13 -10.78 10.60
C LEU A 214 1.94 -11.27 11.44
N LEU A 215 1.78 -10.75 12.66
CA LEU A 215 0.64 -11.09 13.50
C LEU A 215 -0.68 -10.59 12.91
N SER A 216 -0.72 -9.39 12.34
CA SER A 216 -1.90 -8.85 11.66
C SER A 216 -2.28 -9.72 10.46
N LEU A 217 -1.32 -10.11 9.63
CA LEU A 217 -1.53 -11.02 8.50
C LEU A 217 -2.00 -12.40 8.95
N LEU A 218 -1.41 -12.94 10.02
CA LEU A 218 -1.82 -14.24 10.57
C LEU A 218 -3.24 -14.19 11.15
N ILE A 219 -3.59 -13.15 11.89
CA ILE A 219 -4.95 -12.98 12.44
C ILE A 219 -5.94 -12.84 11.29
N HIS A 220 -5.64 -11.99 10.31
CA HIS A 220 -6.53 -11.79 9.17
C HIS A 220 -6.65 -13.08 8.32
N GLY A 221 -5.53 -13.70 7.96
CA GLY A 221 -5.49 -14.89 7.10
C GLY A 221 -5.94 -16.17 7.76
N ALA A 222 -5.62 -16.40 9.07
CA ALA A 222 -5.92 -17.64 9.77
C ALA A 222 -7.16 -17.58 10.68
N ILE A 223 -7.68 -16.39 10.97
CA ILE A 223 -8.88 -16.21 11.79
C ILE A 223 -9.99 -15.51 10.99
N THR A 224 -9.76 -14.27 10.55
CA THR A 224 -10.80 -13.44 9.92
C THR A 224 -11.34 -14.08 8.65
N LEU A 225 -10.47 -14.40 7.69
CA LEU A 225 -10.90 -15.01 6.42
C LEU A 225 -11.51 -16.41 6.59
N PRO A 226 -10.95 -17.33 7.40
CA PRO A 226 -11.57 -18.61 7.69
C PRO A 226 -12.93 -18.52 8.37
N VAL A 227 -13.13 -17.56 9.28
CA VAL A 227 -14.44 -17.33 9.92
C VAL A 227 -15.46 -16.90 8.86
N ILE A 228 -15.10 -15.92 8.02
CA ILE A 228 -15.95 -15.46 6.91
C ILE A 228 -16.25 -16.64 5.96
N PHE A 229 -15.23 -17.41 5.57
CA PHE A 229 -15.39 -18.57 4.71
C PHE A 229 -16.37 -19.58 5.30
N LYS A 230 -16.24 -19.91 6.59
CA LYS A 230 -17.14 -20.87 7.28
C LYS A 230 -18.58 -20.37 7.30
N ILE A 231 -18.79 -19.06 7.51
CA ILE A 231 -20.14 -18.46 7.58
C ILE A 231 -20.81 -18.47 6.20
N TYR A 232 -20.10 -18.06 5.16
CA TYR A 232 -20.67 -17.83 3.83
C TYR A 232 -20.56 -19.05 2.91
N ALA A 233 -19.39 -19.68 2.81
CA ALA A 233 -19.17 -20.80 1.91
C ALA A 233 -19.76 -22.12 2.44
N ARG A 234 -19.82 -22.29 3.77
CA ARG A 234 -20.34 -23.49 4.45
C ARG A 234 -19.69 -24.78 3.94
N ARG A 235 -18.42 -24.71 3.52
CA ARG A 235 -17.63 -25.84 3.02
C ARG A 235 -16.47 -26.16 3.98
N PRO A 236 -15.90 -27.38 3.95
CA PRO A 236 -14.75 -27.73 4.76
C PRO A 236 -13.52 -26.91 4.36
N LEU A 237 -13.04 -26.05 5.26
CA LEU A 237 -11.89 -25.17 5.02
C LEU A 237 -10.62 -25.96 4.66
N GLY A 238 -10.35 -27.06 5.34
CA GLY A 238 -9.16 -27.88 5.07
C GLY A 238 -9.10 -28.43 3.66
N ARG A 239 -10.27 -28.84 3.09
CA ARG A 239 -10.36 -29.26 1.69
C ARG A 239 -10.08 -28.10 0.74
N PHE A 240 -10.67 -26.93 1.02
CA PHE A 240 -10.43 -25.73 0.22
C PHE A 240 -8.95 -25.34 0.20
N LEU A 241 -8.30 -25.28 1.37
CA LEU A 241 -6.87 -24.94 1.49
C LEU A 241 -5.99 -25.95 0.73
N LYS A 242 -6.31 -27.26 0.82
CA LYS A 242 -5.60 -28.30 0.06
C LYS A 242 -5.76 -28.12 -1.45
N ASN A 243 -6.94 -27.75 -1.91
CA ASN A 243 -7.20 -27.51 -3.32
C ASN A 243 -6.54 -26.23 -3.83
N ALA A 244 -6.45 -25.20 -2.98
CA ALA A 244 -5.81 -23.90 -3.27
C ALA A 244 -4.29 -23.91 -3.04
N GLU A 245 -3.69 -24.97 -2.47
CA GLU A 245 -2.26 -25.05 -2.14
C GLU A 245 -1.34 -24.60 -3.28
N PRO A 246 -1.50 -25.04 -4.56
CA PRO A 246 -0.62 -24.58 -5.64
C PRO A 246 -0.67 -23.07 -5.87
N ALA A 247 -1.86 -22.45 -5.70
CA ALA A 247 -2.03 -21.02 -5.82
C ALA A 247 -1.36 -20.29 -4.63
N LEU A 248 -1.53 -20.80 -3.40
CA LEU A 248 -0.90 -20.23 -2.20
C LEU A 248 0.63 -20.27 -2.28
N VAL A 249 1.21 -21.41 -2.69
CA VAL A 249 2.65 -21.55 -2.87
C VAL A 249 3.17 -20.62 -3.96
N SER A 250 2.45 -20.51 -5.07
CA SER A 250 2.82 -19.60 -6.16
C SER A 250 2.74 -18.15 -5.72
N ALA A 251 1.68 -17.74 -5.03
CA ALA A 251 1.52 -16.37 -4.51
C ALA A 251 2.67 -15.99 -3.57
N PHE A 252 3.01 -16.90 -2.64
CA PHE A 252 4.12 -16.67 -1.71
C PHE A 252 5.48 -16.57 -2.43
N SER A 253 5.68 -17.38 -3.49
CA SER A 253 6.94 -17.40 -4.22
C SER A 253 7.12 -16.21 -5.15
N THR A 254 6.02 -15.75 -5.78
CA THR A 254 6.04 -14.66 -6.78
C THR A 254 5.81 -13.29 -6.16
N SER A 255 5.21 -13.22 -4.97
CA SER A 255 4.71 -11.98 -4.35
C SER A 255 3.86 -11.13 -5.31
N SER A 256 3.10 -11.81 -6.20
CA SER A 256 2.28 -11.14 -7.22
C SER A 256 0.96 -11.87 -7.44
N SER A 257 -0.15 -11.19 -7.13
CA SER A 257 -1.50 -11.70 -7.35
C SER A 257 -1.79 -11.94 -8.83
N SER A 258 -1.32 -11.03 -9.70
CA SER A 258 -1.50 -11.15 -11.16
C SER A 258 -0.71 -12.33 -11.75
N ALA A 259 0.53 -12.56 -11.30
CA ALA A 259 1.32 -13.70 -11.76
C ALA A 259 0.73 -15.04 -11.29
N THR A 260 0.04 -15.05 -10.15
CA THR A 260 -0.59 -16.25 -9.57
C THR A 260 -1.97 -16.52 -10.17
N LEU A 261 -2.61 -15.53 -10.76
CA LEU A 261 -3.99 -15.58 -11.23
C LEU A 261 -4.33 -16.82 -12.09
N PRO A 262 -3.52 -17.23 -13.09
CA PRO A 262 -3.82 -18.41 -13.89
C PRO A 262 -3.88 -19.70 -13.05
N ILE A 263 -2.99 -19.84 -12.07
CA ILE A 263 -2.95 -21.00 -11.17
C ILE A 263 -4.15 -20.98 -10.23
N THR A 264 -4.52 -19.80 -9.72
CA THR A 264 -5.70 -19.62 -8.86
C THR A 264 -6.97 -20.00 -9.62
N MET A 265 -7.11 -19.55 -10.88
CA MET A 265 -8.25 -19.92 -11.73
C MET A 265 -8.34 -21.43 -11.90
N ASP A 266 -7.23 -22.08 -12.22
CA ASP A 266 -7.18 -23.54 -12.39
C ASP A 266 -7.60 -24.30 -11.11
N CYS A 267 -7.13 -23.87 -9.94
CA CYS A 267 -7.52 -24.45 -8.66
C CYS A 267 -9.03 -24.28 -8.39
N ILE A 268 -9.58 -23.10 -8.65
CA ILE A 268 -10.97 -22.78 -8.37
C ILE A 268 -11.91 -23.45 -9.37
N GLU A 269 -11.58 -23.45 -10.67
CA GLU A 269 -12.40 -24.10 -11.70
C GLU A 269 -12.37 -25.63 -11.59
N LYS A 270 -11.18 -26.24 -11.57
CA LYS A 270 -11.04 -27.69 -11.65
C LYS A 270 -11.19 -28.42 -10.34
N LYS A 271 -10.68 -27.85 -9.23
CA LYS A 271 -10.68 -28.55 -7.94
C LYS A 271 -11.87 -28.17 -7.05
N GLU A 272 -12.33 -26.91 -7.13
CA GLU A 272 -13.50 -26.44 -6.38
C GLU A 272 -14.81 -26.52 -7.17
N GLY A 273 -14.74 -26.70 -8.50
CA GLY A 273 -15.92 -26.84 -9.35
C GLY A 273 -16.72 -25.54 -9.51
N ILE A 274 -16.06 -24.39 -9.36
CA ILE A 274 -16.67 -23.08 -9.59
C ILE A 274 -16.70 -22.81 -11.10
N SER A 275 -17.84 -22.33 -11.62
CA SER A 275 -17.97 -22.04 -13.05
C SER A 275 -16.96 -21.01 -13.52
N ARG A 276 -16.48 -21.20 -14.75
CA ARG A 276 -15.52 -20.30 -15.39
C ARG A 276 -16.02 -18.86 -15.46
N ASP A 277 -17.32 -18.65 -15.65
CA ASP A 277 -17.93 -17.31 -15.69
C ASP A 277 -17.76 -16.58 -14.36
N VAL A 278 -17.94 -17.30 -13.23
CA VAL A 278 -17.75 -16.73 -11.90
C VAL A 278 -16.27 -16.55 -11.58
N ALA A 279 -15.44 -17.57 -11.80
CA ALA A 279 -14.01 -17.51 -11.52
C ALA A 279 -13.32 -16.45 -12.39
N GLY A 280 -13.60 -16.43 -13.71
CA GLY A 280 -13.05 -15.48 -14.66
C GLY A 280 -13.47 -14.03 -14.44
N PHE A 281 -14.50 -13.82 -13.64
CA PHE A 281 -14.94 -12.50 -13.21
C PHE A 281 -14.37 -12.11 -11.85
N VAL A 282 -14.60 -12.93 -10.82
CA VAL A 282 -14.25 -12.60 -9.44
C VAL A 282 -12.73 -12.52 -9.23
N LEU A 283 -11.98 -13.50 -9.73
CA LEU A 283 -10.55 -13.62 -9.44
C LEU A 283 -9.68 -12.50 -10.05
N PRO A 284 -9.86 -12.09 -11.33
CA PRO A 284 -9.10 -10.97 -11.89
C PRO A 284 -9.37 -9.66 -11.16
N VAL A 285 -10.63 -9.40 -10.79
CA VAL A 285 -11.00 -8.22 -9.99
C VAL A 285 -10.37 -8.30 -8.61
N GLY A 286 -10.40 -9.46 -7.95
CA GLY A 286 -9.76 -9.65 -6.65
C GLY A 286 -8.25 -9.43 -6.70
N ALA A 287 -7.60 -9.86 -7.77
CA ALA A 287 -6.16 -9.68 -7.93
C ALA A 287 -5.73 -8.20 -7.97
N THR A 288 -6.63 -7.29 -8.34
CA THR A 288 -6.34 -5.85 -8.45
C THR A 288 -6.99 -5.00 -7.36
N VAL A 289 -8.19 -5.35 -6.90
CA VAL A 289 -8.99 -4.52 -5.99
C VAL A 289 -8.90 -4.99 -4.53
N ASN A 290 -8.75 -6.31 -4.31
CA ASN A 290 -8.74 -6.88 -2.96
C ASN A 290 -7.30 -7.05 -2.45
N MET A 291 -6.71 -5.96 -1.99
CA MET A 291 -5.32 -5.92 -1.52
C MET A 291 -5.24 -5.78 0.01
N ASP A 292 -5.80 -6.74 0.72
CA ASP A 292 -5.89 -6.73 2.19
C ASP A 292 -4.50 -6.68 2.86
N GLY A 293 -3.50 -7.35 2.30
CA GLY A 293 -2.13 -7.32 2.79
C GLY A 293 -1.47 -5.95 2.67
N THR A 294 -1.68 -5.27 1.55
CA THR A 294 -1.22 -3.88 1.32
C THR A 294 -1.88 -2.93 2.31
N ALA A 295 -3.19 -3.05 2.51
CA ALA A 295 -3.93 -2.22 3.45
C ALA A 295 -3.47 -2.42 4.91
N ILE A 296 -3.20 -3.67 5.34
CA ILE A 296 -2.60 -3.98 6.63
C ILE A 296 -1.26 -3.28 6.79
N TYR A 297 -0.40 -3.38 5.79
CA TYR A 297 0.92 -2.79 5.81
C TYR A 297 0.86 -1.25 5.88
N GLU A 298 0.06 -0.61 5.05
CA GLU A 298 -0.07 0.85 5.00
C GLU A 298 -0.56 1.43 6.33
N ALA A 299 -1.58 0.82 6.93
CA ALA A 299 -2.09 1.23 8.22
C ALA A 299 -1.05 1.04 9.32
N ALA A 300 -0.38 -0.12 9.36
CA ALA A 300 0.68 -0.40 10.34
C ALA A 300 1.86 0.56 10.19
N ALA A 301 2.30 0.80 8.97
CA ALA A 301 3.43 1.67 8.66
C ALA A 301 3.15 3.13 9.03
N CYS A 302 1.95 3.61 8.74
CA CYS A 302 1.54 4.96 9.08
C CYS A 302 1.57 5.19 10.61
N LEU A 303 0.98 4.29 11.40
CA LEU A 303 0.99 4.39 12.85
C LEU A 303 2.39 4.18 13.45
N PHE A 304 3.19 3.30 12.86
CA PHE A 304 4.59 3.11 13.26
C PHE A 304 5.39 4.42 13.10
N VAL A 305 5.26 5.09 11.95
CA VAL A 305 5.93 6.38 11.70
C VAL A 305 5.45 7.42 12.68
N ALA A 306 4.14 7.51 12.95
CA ALA A 306 3.59 8.43 13.94
C ALA A 306 4.21 8.18 15.33
N GLN A 307 4.19 6.93 15.80
CA GLN A 307 4.77 6.54 17.09
C GLN A 307 6.28 6.82 17.17
N ALA A 308 7.03 6.58 16.09
CA ALA A 308 8.48 6.84 16.04
C ALA A 308 8.82 8.33 16.02
N LEU A 309 7.87 9.18 15.63
CA LEU A 309 7.95 10.64 15.73
C LEU A 309 7.45 11.17 17.09
N GLY A 310 6.96 10.30 17.97
CA GLY A 310 6.36 10.71 19.24
C GLY A 310 4.96 11.34 19.08
N VAL A 311 4.29 11.11 17.95
CA VAL A 311 2.94 11.60 17.66
C VAL A 311 1.92 10.52 17.99
N ASP A 312 1.09 10.76 18.99
CA ASP A 312 -0.07 9.91 19.28
C ASP A 312 -1.26 10.35 18.41
N LEU A 313 -1.59 9.55 17.41
CA LEU A 313 -2.73 9.83 16.53
C LEU A 313 -4.04 9.68 17.30
N THR A 314 -4.88 10.71 17.25
CA THR A 314 -6.23 10.70 17.80
C THR A 314 -7.10 9.65 17.11
N LEU A 315 -8.21 9.24 17.73
CA LEU A 315 -9.15 8.29 17.11
C LEU A 315 -9.65 8.80 15.75
N GLY A 316 -9.90 10.10 15.62
CA GLY A 316 -10.31 10.70 14.33
C GLY A 316 -9.24 10.55 13.25
N GLN A 317 -7.97 10.75 13.58
CA GLN A 317 -6.86 10.53 12.67
C GLN A 317 -6.67 9.05 12.31
N GLN A 318 -6.87 8.12 13.27
CA GLN A 318 -6.84 6.70 13.00
C GLN A 318 -8.00 6.24 12.10
N ILE A 319 -9.19 6.82 12.26
CA ILE A 319 -10.32 6.61 11.32
C ILE A 319 -9.93 7.12 9.93
N LEU A 320 -9.22 8.23 9.85
CA LEU A 320 -8.72 8.74 8.59
C LEU A 320 -7.71 7.78 7.94
N VAL A 321 -6.75 7.26 8.71
CA VAL A 321 -5.83 6.20 8.25
C VAL A 321 -6.61 4.98 7.76
N PHE A 322 -7.67 4.59 8.50
CA PHE A 322 -8.52 3.46 8.13
C PHE A 322 -9.12 3.61 6.72
N PHE A 323 -9.74 4.75 6.44
CA PHE A 323 -10.34 4.98 5.12
C PHE A 323 -9.30 5.22 4.03
N THR A 324 -8.23 5.97 4.32
CA THR A 324 -7.20 6.26 3.32
C THR A 324 -6.39 5.03 2.94
N ALA A 325 -5.99 4.19 3.89
CA ALA A 325 -5.31 2.92 3.60
C ALA A 325 -6.22 1.95 2.82
N SER A 326 -7.51 1.87 3.18
CA SER A 326 -8.46 1.04 2.44
C SER A 326 -8.65 1.51 1.00
N LEU A 327 -8.78 2.81 0.76
CA LEU A 327 -8.91 3.36 -0.59
C LEU A 327 -7.61 3.30 -1.39
N ALA A 328 -6.49 3.54 -0.73
CA ALA A 328 -5.16 3.44 -1.32
C ALA A 328 -4.87 2.01 -1.80
N ALA A 329 -5.18 1.02 -0.98
CA ALA A 329 -5.03 -0.38 -1.33
C ALA A 329 -5.86 -0.79 -2.56
N VAL A 330 -7.11 -0.27 -2.70
CA VAL A 330 -7.95 -0.49 -3.90
C VAL A 330 -7.32 0.14 -5.15
N GLY A 331 -6.65 1.28 -5.01
CA GLY A 331 -5.93 1.96 -6.10
C GLY A 331 -4.53 1.43 -6.34
N ALA A 332 -4.01 0.57 -5.47
CA ALA A 332 -2.69 -0.02 -5.66
C ALA A 332 -2.70 -0.99 -6.85
N ALA A 333 -1.69 -0.88 -7.71
CA ALA A 333 -1.52 -1.86 -8.76
C ALA A 333 -1.02 -3.19 -8.20
N SER A 334 -1.39 -4.30 -8.85
CA SER A 334 -0.92 -5.65 -8.49
C SER A 334 0.55 -5.93 -8.86
N ILE A 335 1.40 -4.89 -8.81
CA ILE A 335 2.84 -4.97 -9.07
C ILE A 335 3.64 -4.94 -7.75
N PRO A 336 4.81 -5.57 -7.70
CA PRO A 336 5.66 -5.52 -6.53
C PRO A 336 6.01 -4.09 -6.14
N SER A 337 5.96 -3.78 -4.83
CA SER A 337 6.28 -2.47 -4.24
C SER A 337 5.29 -1.33 -4.52
N ALA A 338 4.10 -1.59 -5.08
CA ALA A 338 3.05 -0.56 -5.25
C ALA A 338 2.62 0.05 -3.91
N GLY A 339 2.59 -0.74 -2.84
CA GLY A 339 2.26 -0.30 -1.48
C GLY A 339 3.15 0.82 -0.90
N LEU A 340 4.31 1.07 -1.49
CA LEU A 340 5.18 2.17 -1.06
C LEU A 340 4.68 3.54 -1.51
N VAL A 341 4.13 3.59 -2.71
CA VAL A 341 3.57 4.84 -3.25
C VAL A 341 2.25 5.14 -2.56
N THR A 342 1.44 4.11 -2.35
CA THR A 342 0.18 4.23 -1.63
C THR A 342 0.38 4.55 -0.15
N LEU A 343 1.46 4.06 0.49
CA LEU A 343 1.87 4.49 1.83
C LEU A 343 2.16 6.00 1.89
N ALA A 344 2.80 6.58 0.86
CA ALA A 344 3.02 8.02 0.80
C ALA A 344 1.69 8.80 0.88
N MET A 345 0.63 8.28 0.26
CA MET A 345 -0.72 8.84 0.35
C MET A 345 -1.23 8.82 1.79
N VAL A 346 -1.14 7.68 2.46
CA VAL A 346 -1.67 7.51 3.81
C VAL A 346 -0.93 8.42 4.80
N LEU A 347 0.40 8.51 4.69
CA LEU A 347 1.22 9.42 5.51
C LEU A 347 0.83 10.89 5.29
N THR A 348 0.73 11.31 4.03
CA THR A 348 0.37 12.69 3.67
C THR A 348 -1.04 13.03 4.17
N ALA A 349 -1.98 12.09 4.11
CA ALA A 349 -3.35 12.29 4.56
C ALA A 349 -3.46 12.66 6.05
N VAL A 350 -2.55 12.17 6.87
CA VAL A 350 -2.50 12.48 8.31
C VAL A 350 -1.40 13.48 8.67
N GLY A 351 -0.77 14.10 7.67
CA GLY A 351 0.25 15.14 7.87
C GLY A 351 1.60 14.61 8.37
N LEU A 352 1.90 13.33 8.15
CA LEU A 352 3.17 12.73 8.54
C LEU A 352 4.24 12.90 7.44
N PRO A 353 5.51 13.06 7.81
CA PRO A 353 6.60 13.24 6.86
C PRO A 353 6.91 11.97 6.07
N LEU A 354 7.25 12.13 4.79
CA LEU A 354 7.58 11.01 3.89
C LEU A 354 8.98 10.43 4.11
N GLU A 355 9.80 11.07 4.92
CA GLU A 355 11.13 10.59 5.31
C GLU A 355 11.07 9.20 5.96
N GLY A 356 9.96 8.88 6.63
CA GLY A 356 9.64 7.56 7.18
C GLY A 356 9.59 6.44 6.13
N ILE A 357 9.26 6.77 4.89
CA ILE A 357 9.22 5.78 3.80
C ILE A 357 10.60 5.22 3.51
N GLY A 358 11.64 6.05 3.51
CA GLY A 358 13.01 5.58 3.25
C GLY A 358 13.46 4.49 4.21
N PHE A 359 13.08 4.61 5.47
CA PHE A 359 13.34 3.60 6.50
C PHE A 359 12.49 2.34 6.29
N LEU A 360 11.19 2.50 6.03
CA LEU A 360 10.28 1.39 5.79
C LEU A 360 10.62 0.62 4.51
N LEU A 361 11.08 1.31 3.46
CA LEU A 361 11.58 0.71 2.21
C LEU A 361 12.70 -0.29 2.44
N ALA A 362 13.64 0.10 3.30
CA ALA A 362 14.77 -0.76 3.64
C ALA A 362 14.33 -2.08 4.31
N MET A 363 13.16 -2.07 4.96
CA MET A 363 12.67 -3.20 5.74
C MET A 363 11.70 -4.12 5.01
N THR A 364 10.96 -3.59 4.05
CA THR A 364 9.78 -4.26 3.49
C THR A 364 10.00 -4.81 2.08
N GLY A 365 11.17 -4.62 1.50
CA GLY A 365 11.48 -4.97 0.11
C GLY A 365 11.21 -6.41 -0.34
N ARG A 366 10.73 -7.29 0.56
CA ARG A 366 10.34 -8.66 0.25
C ARG A 366 8.85 -8.96 0.50
N TRP A 367 8.12 -8.05 1.17
CA TRP A 367 6.77 -8.36 1.70
C TRP A 367 5.65 -7.53 1.06
N ILE A 368 5.98 -6.62 0.14
CA ILE A 368 5.04 -5.75 -0.58
C ILE A 368 5.05 -6.05 -2.07
#